data_4d50b738525be8c726df514c167dbba2
#
_entry.id   4d50b738525be8c726df514c167dbba2
#
_cell.length_a   1.000
_cell.length_b   1.000
_cell.length_c   1.000
_cell.angle_alpha   90.00
_cell.angle_beta   90.00
_cell.angle_gamma   90.00
#
_symmetry.space_group_name_H-M   'P 1'
#
loop_
_entity.id
_entity.type
_entity.pdbx_description
1 polymer ?
#
loop_
_entity_poly.entity_id
_entity_poly.type
_entity_poly.pdbx_seq_one_letter_code
_entity_poly.pdbx_strand_id
1 'polypeptide(L)'
;QKLIQAQKENSCSLVTPKMMYYDNPNHIWYAGSWFIKNKGYLPLHRGINTLDKGQFDSVVEVEYGPTCCLLVKKEVFLDVGFMDETYFVYFDDTDFSYRVWKDRKHKMFYYPDIKFYHKVGSLTDSFNREGERVFRGNFFIKQNTRNHIYFLKKVGGIFAYVFIAWLFIKNNIRFIINSNIRKDFDTWKIINRSYFEGLLLKPLPNS
;
A
#
# COMPACT_ATOMS: atom_id res chain seq x y z
N GLN A 1 -6.82 -20.56 12.30
CA GLN A 1 -6.44 -20.94 13.67
C GLN A 1 -5.08 -20.39 14.06
N LYS A 2 -4.01 -20.63 13.28
CA LYS A 2 -2.64 -20.15 13.58
C LYS A 2 -2.51 -18.63 13.78
N LEU A 3 -3.20 -17.81 12.96
CA LEU A 3 -3.18 -16.34 13.13
C LEU A 3 -3.84 -15.91 14.44
N ILE A 4 -4.93 -16.59 14.85
CA ILE A 4 -5.60 -16.30 16.13
C ILE A 4 -4.70 -16.67 17.30
N GLN A 5 -3.97 -17.78 17.19
CA GLN A 5 -3.00 -18.18 18.20
C GLN A 5 -1.87 -17.15 18.30
N ALA A 6 -1.25 -16.75 17.17
CA ALA A 6 -0.23 -15.73 17.12
C ALA A 6 -0.69 -14.40 17.72
N GLN A 7 -1.95 -14.00 17.47
CA GLN A 7 -2.54 -12.78 18.03
C GLN A 7 -2.64 -12.83 19.56
N LYS A 8 -2.99 -14.00 20.11
CA LYS A 8 -3.06 -14.21 21.57
C LYS A 8 -1.69 -14.22 22.21
N GLU A 9 -0.73 -14.96 21.63
CA GLU A 9 0.65 -15.09 22.12
C GLU A 9 1.37 -13.73 22.21
N ASN A 10 1.14 -12.87 21.24
CA ASN A 10 1.77 -11.55 21.18
C ASN A 10 0.92 -10.43 21.82
N SER A 11 -0.25 -10.77 22.40
CA SER A 11 -1.18 -9.79 23.02
C SER A 11 -1.44 -8.58 22.13
N CYS A 12 -1.56 -8.79 20.79
CA CYS A 12 -1.69 -7.70 19.82
C CYS A 12 -3.11 -7.63 19.23
N SER A 13 -3.38 -6.53 18.52
CA SER A 13 -4.68 -6.30 17.90
C SER A 13 -4.73 -6.74 16.44
N LEU A 14 -3.59 -6.72 15.75
CA LEU A 14 -3.47 -7.12 14.35
C LEU A 14 -2.30 -8.08 14.15
N VAL A 15 -2.49 -9.06 13.25
CA VAL A 15 -1.42 -10.01 12.85
C VAL A 15 -1.44 -10.19 11.34
N THR A 16 -0.27 -10.13 10.74
CA THR A 16 -0.03 -10.40 9.33
C THR A 16 1.04 -11.48 9.16
N PRO A 17 0.87 -12.45 8.26
CA PRO A 17 1.84 -13.52 8.04
C PRO A 17 2.98 -13.09 7.12
N LYS A 18 3.99 -13.97 6.97
CA LYS A 18 4.92 -13.90 5.85
C LYS A 18 4.17 -14.17 4.54
N MET A 19 4.30 -13.29 3.56
CA MET A 19 3.64 -13.48 2.27
C MET A 19 4.66 -13.77 1.18
N MET A 20 4.40 -14.86 0.46
CA MET A 20 5.21 -15.34 -0.64
C MET A 20 4.50 -15.07 -1.96
N TYR A 21 5.24 -14.92 -3.05
CA TYR A 21 4.61 -14.92 -4.37
C TYR A 21 3.99 -16.28 -4.68
N TYR A 22 2.77 -16.30 -5.22
CA TYR A 22 2.12 -17.54 -5.63
C TYR A 22 2.85 -18.21 -6.79
N ASP A 23 3.22 -17.44 -7.83
CA ASP A 23 3.88 -17.94 -9.03
C ASP A 23 5.39 -18.17 -8.82
N ASN A 24 5.95 -17.70 -7.70
CA ASN A 24 7.34 -17.92 -7.29
C ASN A 24 7.42 -18.16 -5.78
N PRO A 25 7.02 -19.36 -5.31
CA PRO A 25 6.72 -19.62 -3.90
C PRO A 25 7.93 -19.54 -2.96
N ASN A 26 9.14 -19.48 -3.49
CA ASN A 26 10.37 -19.32 -2.72
C ASN A 26 10.79 -17.84 -2.56
N HIS A 27 10.10 -16.91 -3.22
CA HIS A 27 10.40 -15.48 -3.10
C HIS A 27 9.39 -14.76 -2.24
N ILE A 28 9.91 -13.88 -1.39
CA ILE A 28 9.12 -13.09 -0.45
C ILE A 28 8.43 -11.95 -1.20
N TRP A 29 7.13 -11.79 -0.98
CA TRP A 29 6.39 -10.61 -1.36
C TRP A 29 6.31 -9.59 -0.21
N TYR A 30 6.14 -10.08 1.04
CA TYR A 30 6.04 -9.23 2.22
C TYR A 30 6.60 -9.97 3.45
N ALA A 31 7.47 -9.30 4.18
CA ALA A 31 8.04 -9.75 5.45
C ALA A 31 8.08 -8.63 6.51
N GLY A 32 7.03 -7.83 6.56
CA GLY A 32 6.93 -6.64 7.41
C GLY A 32 7.15 -5.34 6.65
N SER A 33 6.57 -4.24 7.17
CA SER A 33 6.71 -2.91 6.57
C SER A 33 6.45 -1.79 7.58
N TRP A 34 7.07 -0.63 7.33
CA TRP A 34 6.96 0.59 8.12
C TRP A 34 6.75 1.79 7.22
N PHE A 35 6.07 2.83 7.73
CA PHE A 35 5.81 4.05 6.99
C PHE A 35 7.08 4.89 6.82
N ILE A 36 7.39 5.24 5.57
CA ILE A 36 8.56 6.05 5.23
C ILE A 36 8.09 7.47 4.90
N LYS A 37 8.20 8.37 5.87
CA LYS A 37 7.73 9.74 5.78
C LYS A 37 8.28 10.48 4.55
N ASN A 38 9.58 10.41 4.31
CA ASN A 38 10.23 11.09 3.17
C ASN A 38 9.92 10.46 1.79
N LYS A 39 9.15 9.36 1.76
CA LYS A 39 8.57 8.76 0.54
C LYS A 39 7.06 8.95 0.46
N GLY A 40 6.51 9.95 1.16
CA GLY A 40 5.08 10.20 1.19
C GLY A 40 4.29 9.15 1.98
N TYR A 41 4.87 8.67 3.07
CA TYR A 41 4.31 7.63 3.94
C TYR A 41 4.00 6.31 3.22
N LEU A 42 4.70 6.02 2.12
CA LEU A 42 4.58 4.72 1.46
C LEU A 42 5.22 3.63 2.33
N PRO A 43 4.49 2.54 2.61
CA PRO A 43 5.06 1.37 3.25
C PRO A 43 5.82 0.53 2.22
N LEU A 44 7.12 0.33 2.42
CA LEU A 44 7.92 -0.53 1.55
C LEU A 44 8.03 -1.93 2.15
N HIS A 45 7.65 -2.95 1.40
CA HIS A 45 7.71 -4.33 1.85
C HIS A 45 9.16 -4.78 2.06
N ARG A 46 9.49 -5.14 3.29
CA ARG A 46 10.78 -5.76 3.61
C ARG A 46 10.90 -7.11 2.90
N GLY A 47 12.04 -7.37 2.31
CA GLY A 47 12.34 -8.64 1.63
C GLY A 47 11.67 -8.84 0.27
N ILE A 48 10.96 -7.84 -0.28
CA ILE A 48 10.28 -7.98 -1.58
C ILE A 48 11.23 -8.46 -2.68
N ASN A 49 10.80 -9.45 -3.46
CA ASN A 49 11.55 -10.10 -4.55
C ASN A 49 12.84 -10.84 -4.13
N THR A 50 13.07 -11.06 -2.82
CA THR A 50 14.23 -11.82 -2.35
C THR A 50 13.86 -13.29 -2.08
N LEU A 51 14.83 -14.19 -2.27
CA LEU A 51 14.69 -15.59 -1.90
C LEU A 51 14.54 -15.71 -0.37
N ASP A 52 13.56 -16.49 0.09
CA ASP A 52 13.40 -16.81 1.52
C ASP A 52 14.46 -17.80 1.98
N LYS A 53 15.40 -17.32 2.78
CA LYS A 53 16.47 -18.10 3.40
C LYS A 53 16.37 -18.11 4.93
N GLY A 54 15.18 -17.75 5.48
CA GLY A 54 14.98 -17.59 6.91
C GLY A 54 15.45 -16.24 7.48
N GLN A 55 15.94 -15.32 6.65
CA GLN A 55 16.50 -14.03 7.07
C GLN A 55 15.48 -13.09 7.72
N PHE A 56 14.18 -13.40 7.65
CA PHE A 56 13.11 -12.65 8.26
C PHE A 56 12.19 -13.52 9.12
N ASP A 57 12.74 -14.54 9.79
CA ASP A 57 12.00 -15.48 10.62
C ASP A 57 11.89 -15.05 12.10
N SER A 58 11.87 -13.73 12.32
CA SER A 58 11.61 -13.15 13.63
C SER A 58 10.27 -12.42 13.66
N VAL A 59 9.51 -12.63 14.74
CA VAL A 59 8.29 -11.86 15.01
C VAL A 59 8.69 -10.41 15.30
N VAL A 60 8.07 -9.46 14.61
CA VAL A 60 8.37 -8.03 14.79
C VAL A 60 7.09 -7.20 14.75
N GLU A 61 7.08 -6.11 15.51
CA GLU A 61 6.03 -5.09 15.41
C GLU A 61 6.20 -4.32 14.09
N VAL A 62 5.10 -4.16 13.35
CA VAL A 62 5.07 -3.50 12.05
C VAL A 62 4.00 -2.40 12.03
N GLU A 63 4.14 -1.45 11.13
CA GLU A 63 3.21 -0.32 11.01
C GLU A 63 2.18 -0.53 9.89
N TYR A 64 2.45 -1.45 8.96
CA TYR A 64 1.60 -1.75 7.83
C TYR A 64 1.46 -3.26 7.62
N GLY A 65 0.24 -3.70 7.28
CA GLY A 65 -0.08 -5.05 6.89
C GLY A 65 -1.04 -5.10 5.69
N PRO A 66 -0.67 -5.81 4.59
CA PRO A 66 -1.53 -5.96 3.43
C PRO A 66 -2.84 -6.68 3.77
N THR A 67 -3.97 -6.16 3.33
CA THR A 67 -5.30 -6.69 3.66
C THR A 67 -5.63 -8.00 2.97
N CYS A 68 -4.83 -8.43 2.01
CA CYS A 68 -4.97 -9.76 1.40
C CYS A 68 -4.81 -10.91 2.43
N CYS A 69 -4.11 -10.67 3.56
CA CYS A 69 -4.10 -11.57 4.71
C CYS A 69 -3.73 -10.80 5.99
N LEU A 70 -4.72 -10.22 6.64
CA LEU A 70 -4.59 -9.47 7.88
C LEU A 70 -5.69 -9.89 8.86
N LEU A 71 -5.32 -10.44 10.01
CA LEU A 71 -6.24 -10.67 11.10
C LEU A 71 -6.36 -9.41 11.96
N VAL A 72 -7.59 -8.95 12.19
CA VAL A 72 -7.88 -7.71 12.91
C VAL A 72 -8.89 -8.01 14.01
N LYS A 73 -8.65 -7.52 15.23
CA LYS A 73 -9.65 -7.55 16.29
C LYS A 73 -10.78 -6.54 15.99
N LYS A 74 -12.00 -6.89 16.38
CA LYS A 74 -13.18 -6.04 16.16
C LYS A 74 -13.02 -4.63 16.75
N GLU A 75 -12.37 -4.54 17.90
CA GLU A 75 -12.16 -3.28 18.62
C GLU A 75 -11.36 -2.26 17.81
N VAL A 76 -10.48 -2.73 16.93
CA VAL A 76 -9.71 -1.85 16.03
C VAL A 76 -10.65 -1.05 15.12
N PHE A 77 -11.65 -1.70 14.53
CA PHE A 77 -12.63 -1.03 13.68
C PHE A 77 -13.52 -0.05 14.45
N LEU A 78 -13.76 -0.31 15.74
CA LEU A 78 -14.53 0.60 16.60
C LEU A 78 -13.73 1.87 16.94
N ASP A 79 -12.41 1.73 17.07
CA ASP A 79 -11.53 2.83 17.46
C ASP A 79 -11.08 3.69 16.27
N VAL A 80 -10.69 3.06 15.14
CA VAL A 80 -10.13 3.77 13.99
C VAL A 80 -11.03 3.82 12.74
N GLY A 81 -12.22 3.22 12.81
CA GLY A 81 -13.15 3.12 11.70
C GLY A 81 -12.82 2.00 10.70
N PHE A 82 -13.71 1.83 9.73
CA PHE A 82 -13.55 0.83 8.65
C PHE A 82 -12.61 1.35 7.55
N MET A 83 -12.34 0.48 6.57
CA MET A 83 -11.62 0.87 5.36
C MET A 83 -12.43 1.89 4.56
N ASP A 84 -11.75 2.89 4.02
CA ASP A 84 -12.38 3.96 3.24
C ASP A 84 -12.64 3.47 1.81
N GLU A 85 -13.91 3.28 1.47
CA GLU A 85 -14.35 2.76 0.16
C GLU A 85 -14.02 3.72 -1.01
N THR A 86 -13.70 4.98 -0.73
CA THR A 86 -13.29 5.97 -1.74
C THR A 86 -12.06 5.52 -2.52
N TYR A 87 -11.20 4.71 -1.89
CA TYR A 87 -10.03 4.16 -2.56
C TYR A 87 -10.38 3.17 -3.66
N PHE A 88 -11.43 2.36 -3.49
CA PHE A 88 -11.81 1.24 -4.35
C PHE A 88 -10.74 0.13 -4.42
N VAL A 89 -9.49 0.49 -4.76
CA VAL A 89 -8.33 -0.42 -4.83
C VAL A 89 -7.05 0.40 -4.70
N TYR A 90 -6.03 -0.17 -4.06
CA TYR A 90 -4.77 0.48 -3.68
C TYR A 90 -4.95 1.62 -2.67
N PHE A 91 -4.09 1.67 -1.69
CA PHE A 91 -4.08 2.61 -0.57
C PHE A 91 -5.18 2.43 0.47
N ASP A 92 -6.18 1.60 0.26
CA ASP A 92 -7.18 1.24 1.27
C ASP A 92 -6.54 0.59 2.50
N ASP A 93 -5.66 -0.37 2.27
CA ASP A 93 -4.82 -1.01 3.29
C ASP A 93 -3.78 -0.05 3.91
N THR A 94 -3.21 0.83 3.09
CA THR A 94 -2.24 1.84 3.52
C THR A 94 -2.88 2.86 4.46
N ASP A 95 -4.05 3.37 4.11
CA ASP A 95 -4.81 4.31 4.94
C ASP A 95 -5.26 3.67 6.25
N PHE A 96 -5.83 2.47 6.18
CA PHE A 96 -6.27 1.75 7.38
C PHE A 96 -5.10 1.49 8.34
N SER A 97 -4.00 0.94 7.82
CA SER A 97 -2.80 0.69 8.63
C SER A 97 -2.21 1.98 9.19
N TYR A 98 -2.23 3.09 8.44
CA TYR A 98 -1.76 4.39 8.91
C TYR A 98 -2.59 4.92 10.06
N ARG A 99 -3.92 4.81 9.99
CA ARG A 99 -4.82 5.21 11.09
C ARG A 99 -4.57 4.38 12.35
N VAL A 100 -4.43 3.05 12.21
CA VAL A 100 -4.06 2.15 13.31
C VAL A 100 -2.72 2.55 13.93
N TRP A 101 -1.70 2.77 13.11
CA TRP A 101 -0.38 3.19 13.58
C TRP A 101 -0.41 4.54 14.28
N LYS A 102 -1.17 5.49 13.77
CA LYS A 102 -1.28 6.85 14.32
C LYS A 102 -2.04 6.89 15.64
N ASP A 103 -3.04 6.05 15.81
CA ASP A 103 -3.84 5.94 17.04
C ASP A 103 -3.02 5.46 18.25
N ARG A 104 -1.93 4.71 18.02
CA ARG A 104 -1.01 4.19 19.06
C ARG A 104 -1.62 3.20 20.06
N LYS A 105 -2.92 2.94 20.00
CA LYS A 105 -3.64 2.04 20.89
C LYS A 105 -3.48 0.58 20.50
N HIS A 106 -3.38 0.33 19.20
CA HIS A 106 -3.36 -1.00 18.63
C HIS A 106 -1.99 -1.34 18.05
N LYS A 107 -1.50 -2.55 18.36
CA LYS A 107 -0.24 -3.07 17.82
C LYS A 107 -0.51 -4.09 16.74
N MET A 108 0.30 -4.04 15.68
CA MET A 108 0.32 -4.99 14.58
C MET A 108 1.63 -5.76 14.58
N PHE A 109 1.55 -7.09 14.47
CA PHE A 109 2.73 -7.95 14.39
C PHE A 109 2.80 -8.73 13.09
N TYR A 110 3.98 -8.79 12.54
CA TYR A 110 4.35 -9.74 11.49
C TYR A 110 4.75 -11.06 12.14
N TYR A 111 4.17 -12.17 11.65
CA TYR A 111 4.38 -13.51 12.17
C TYR A 111 4.91 -14.44 11.07
N PRO A 112 6.23 -14.79 11.06
CA PRO A 112 6.89 -15.47 9.96
C PRO A 112 6.56 -16.97 9.83
N ASP A 113 6.16 -17.65 10.92
CA ASP A 113 5.87 -19.10 10.93
C ASP A 113 4.61 -19.47 10.14
N ILE A 114 3.84 -18.45 9.77
CA ILE A 114 2.67 -18.61 8.91
C ILE A 114 3.01 -18.03 7.55
N LYS A 115 2.98 -18.89 6.52
CA LYS A 115 3.17 -18.48 5.12
C LYS A 115 1.84 -18.38 4.40
N PHE A 116 1.65 -17.27 3.69
CA PHE A 116 0.52 -17.00 2.81
C PHE A 116 1.04 -16.78 1.40
N TYR A 117 0.45 -17.44 0.39
CA TYR A 117 0.84 -17.32 -1.00
C TYR A 117 -0.08 -16.36 -1.72
N HIS A 118 0.46 -15.22 -2.14
CA HIS A 118 -0.29 -14.13 -2.75
C HIS A 118 -0.13 -14.12 -4.27
N LYS A 119 -1.26 -14.25 -4.98
CA LYS A 119 -1.33 -14.07 -6.43
C LYS A 119 -1.46 -12.59 -6.75
N VAL A 120 -0.32 -11.93 -6.91
CA VAL A 120 -0.25 -10.48 -7.10
C VAL A 120 -0.92 -10.07 -8.42
N GLY A 121 -1.76 -9.04 -8.36
CA GLY A 121 -2.35 -8.43 -9.53
C GLY A 121 -3.55 -9.16 -10.11
N SER A 122 -4.02 -10.25 -9.52
CA SER A 122 -5.12 -11.07 -10.08
C SER A 122 -6.43 -10.30 -10.33
N LEU A 123 -6.68 -9.18 -9.62
CA LEU A 123 -7.86 -8.33 -9.79
C LEU A 123 -7.60 -7.11 -10.70
N THR A 124 -6.34 -6.78 -10.95
CA THR A 124 -5.97 -5.51 -11.60
C THR A 124 -5.04 -5.71 -12.79
N ASP A 125 -4.87 -6.94 -13.22
CA ASP A 125 -4.10 -7.26 -14.42
C ASP A 125 -4.75 -6.58 -15.64
N SER A 126 -3.95 -5.84 -16.35
CA SER A 126 -4.27 -5.35 -17.69
C SER A 126 -3.46 -6.11 -18.71
N PHE A 127 -4.08 -6.41 -19.84
CA PHE A 127 -3.43 -7.04 -20.98
C PHE A 127 -3.30 -6.01 -22.09
N ASN A 128 -2.18 -6.07 -22.83
CA ASN A 128 -2.03 -5.27 -24.06
C ASN A 128 -2.88 -5.88 -25.21
N ARG A 129 -2.83 -5.24 -26.38
CA ARG A 129 -3.60 -5.72 -27.55
C ARG A 129 -3.13 -7.09 -28.06
N GLU A 130 -1.90 -7.47 -27.75
CA GLU A 130 -1.30 -8.77 -28.08
C GLU A 130 -1.60 -9.85 -27.03
N GLY A 131 -2.37 -9.52 -25.96
CA GLY A 131 -2.74 -10.47 -24.91
C GLY A 131 -1.65 -10.69 -23.87
N GLU A 132 -0.57 -9.90 -23.87
CA GLU A 132 0.48 -9.96 -22.86
C GLU A 132 0.09 -9.19 -21.60
N ARG A 133 0.46 -9.72 -20.44
CA ARG A 133 0.21 -9.09 -19.13
C ARG A 133 1.00 -7.78 -18.99
N VAL A 134 0.28 -6.66 -18.92
CA VAL A 134 0.88 -5.34 -18.70
C VAL A 134 0.91 -5.03 -17.22
N PHE A 135 2.07 -5.13 -16.63
CA PHE A 135 2.29 -4.69 -15.27
C PHE A 135 2.26 -3.14 -15.21
N ARG A 136 1.33 -2.56 -14.45
CA ARG A 136 1.11 -1.11 -14.33
C ARG A 136 0.44 -0.42 -15.53
N GLY A 137 -0.60 -1.02 -16.07
CA GLY A 137 -1.46 -0.37 -17.07
C GLY A 137 -2.10 0.94 -16.58
N ASN A 138 -2.78 1.64 -17.48
CA ASN A 138 -3.40 2.95 -17.24
C ASN A 138 -4.32 2.98 -16.01
N PHE A 139 -5.02 1.88 -15.75
CA PHE A 139 -5.86 1.73 -14.56
C PHE A 139 -5.03 1.80 -13.27
N PHE A 140 -3.92 1.05 -13.19
CA PHE A 140 -3.01 1.10 -12.04
C PHE A 140 -2.45 2.50 -11.83
N ILE A 141 -1.95 3.15 -12.90
CA ILE A 141 -1.38 4.50 -12.83
C ILE A 141 -2.42 5.49 -12.32
N LYS A 142 -3.64 5.43 -12.86
CA LYS A 142 -4.76 6.27 -12.45
C LYS A 142 -5.07 6.10 -10.96
N GLN A 143 -5.38 4.89 -10.53
CA GLN A 143 -5.81 4.63 -9.16
C GLN A 143 -4.69 4.92 -8.15
N ASN A 144 -3.47 4.50 -8.47
CA ASN A 144 -2.33 4.70 -7.57
C ASN A 144 -2.00 6.19 -7.38
N THR A 145 -2.01 6.98 -8.46
CA THR A 145 -1.76 8.43 -8.38
C THR A 145 -2.88 9.13 -7.62
N ARG A 146 -4.14 8.91 -7.99
CA ARG A 146 -5.31 9.52 -7.33
C ARG A 146 -5.32 9.22 -5.83
N ASN A 147 -5.14 7.96 -5.50
CA ASN A 147 -5.26 7.47 -4.14
C ASN A 147 -4.07 7.92 -3.27
N HIS A 148 -2.86 7.99 -3.82
CA HIS A 148 -1.72 8.54 -3.08
C HIS A 148 -1.93 10.01 -2.69
N ILE A 149 -2.43 10.84 -3.61
CA ILE A 149 -2.74 12.25 -3.31
C ILE A 149 -3.85 12.35 -2.27
N TYR A 150 -4.92 11.56 -2.41
CA TYR A 150 -6.01 11.52 -1.44
C TYR A 150 -5.53 11.07 -0.05
N PHE A 151 -4.72 10.02 0.02
CA PHE A 151 -4.08 9.57 1.27
C PHE A 151 -3.24 10.64 1.93
N LEU A 152 -2.37 11.32 1.18
CA LEU A 152 -1.56 12.42 1.70
C LEU A 152 -2.41 13.56 2.28
N LYS A 153 -3.55 13.88 1.66
CA LYS A 153 -4.49 14.84 2.22
C LYS A 153 -5.05 14.39 3.58
N LYS A 154 -5.37 13.10 3.74
CA LYS A 154 -5.83 12.53 5.01
C LYS A 154 -4.71 12.51 6.06
N VAL A 155 -3.47 12.22 5.67
CA VAL A 155 -2.30 12.36 6.55
C VAL A 155 -2.20 13.77 7.11
N GLY A 156 -2.41 14.77 6.27
CA GLY A 156 -2.44 16.18 6.63
C GLY A 156 -1.08 16.75 7.07
N GLY A 157 -1.13 17.98 7.56
CA GLY A 157 0.06 18.71 8.00
C GLY A 157 0.91 19.26 6.85
N ILE A 158 1.76 20.23 7.18
CA ILE A 158 2.55 20.96 6.18
C ILE A 158 3.43 20.04 5.32
N PHE A 159 4.01 19.00 5.92
CA PHE A 159 4.88 18.07 5.20
C PHE A 159 4.12 17.32 4.09
N ALA A 160 2.91 16.84 4.35
CA ALA A 160 2.11 16.13 3.36
C ALA A 160 1.75 17.04 2.17
N TYR A 161 1.36 18.29 2.43
CA TYR A 161 1.04 19.25 1.37
C TYR A 161 2.28 19.66 0.56
N VAL A 162 3.41 19.88 1.19
CA VAL A 162 4.69 20.13 0.50
C VAL A 162 5.08 18.93 -0.37
N PHE A 163 4.88 17.72 0.14
CA PHE A 163 5.17 16.50 -0.62
C PHE A 163 4.22 16.33 -1.81
N ILE A 164 2.94 16.66 -1.67
CA ILE A 164 1.96 16.71 -2.77
C ILE A 164 2.47 17.67 -3.86
N ALA A 165 2.81 18.91 -3.50
CA ALA A 165 3.31 19.89 -4.46
C ALA A 165 4.60 19.40 -5.14
N TRP A 166 5.53 18.82 -4.38
CA TRP A 166 6.76 18.24 -4.93
C TRP A 166 6.50 17.11 -5.92
N LEU A 167 5.55 16.19 -5.64
CA LEU A 167 5.16 15.13 -6.58
C LEU A 167 4.67 15.69 -7.92
N PHE A 168 3.85 16.75 -7.87
CA PHE A 168 3.36 17.42 -9.07
C PHE A 168 4.51 18.00 -9.89
N ILE A 169 5.37 18.80 -9.26
CA ILE A 169 6.51 19.43 -9.90
C ILE A 169 7.45 18.36 -10.49
N LYS A 170 7.83 17.36 -9.71
CA LYS A 170 8.69 16.24 -10.13
C LYS A 170 8.15 15.52 -11.36
N ASN A 171 6.86 15.18 -11.38
CA ASN A 171 6.26 14.43 -12.48
C ASN A 171 6.24 15.28 -13.78
N ASN A 172 5.95 16.57 -13.67
CA ASN A 172 5.91 17.47 -14.82
C ASN A 172 7.33 17.81 -15.33
N ILE A 173 8.30 18.03 -14.45
CA ILE A 173 9.71 18.23 -14.84
C ILE A 173 10.25 16.99 -15.56
N ARG A 174 9.98 15.77 -15.04
CA ARG A 174 10.39 14.53 -15.72
C ARG A 174 9.79 14.41 -17.12
N PHE A 175 8.55 14.82 -17.32
CA PHE A 175 7.93 14.83 -18.64
C PHE A 175 8.64 15.80 -19.59
N ILE A 176 9.02 16.99 -19.12
CA ILE A 176 9.71 18.00 -19.94
C ILE A 176 11.11 17.53 -20.33
N ILE A 177 11.88 17.01 -19.37
CA ILE A 177 13.30 16.69 -19.56
C ILE A 177 13.51 15.37 -20.29
N ASN A 178 12.69 14.35 -20.03
CA ASN A 178 12.90 13.00 -20.54
C ASN A 178 12.15 12.77 -21.86
N SER A 179 12.90 12.67 -22.95
CA SER A 179 12.36 12.47 -24.30
C SER A 179 11.56 11.16 -24.46
N ASN A 180 11.93 10.11 -23.74
CA ASN A 180 11.20 8.84 -23.79
C ASN A 180 9.83 8.95 -23.06
N ILE A 181 9.76 9.71 -21.98
CA ILE A 181 8.51 9.97 -21.24
C ILE A 181 7.60 10.91 -22.05
N ARG A 182 8.15 11.88 -22.78
CA ARG A 182 7.37 12.76 -23.67
C ARG A 182 6.64 12.01 -24.78
N LYS A 183 7.15 10.86 -25.23
CA LYS A 183 6.47 10.03 -26.22
C LYS A 183 5.18 9.39 -25.67
N ASP A 184 5.08 9.26 -24.36
CA ASP A 184 3.89 8.72 -23.67
C ASP A 184 3.05 9.85 -23.07
N PHE A 185 2.53 10.69 -23.95
CA PHE A 185 1.72 11.86 -23.59
C PHE A 185 0.40 11.46 -22.91
N ASP A 186 -0.15 10.31 -23.25
CA ASP A 186 -1.41 9.84 -22.67
C ASP A 186 -1.21 9.42 -21.21
N THR A 187 -0.14 8.73 -20.87
CA THR A 187 0.21 8.46 -19.48
C THR A 187 0.43 9.75 -18.69
N TRP A 188 1.08 10.75 -19.26
CA TRP A 188 1.24 12.05 -18.59
C TRP A 188 -0.11 12.73 -18.30
N LYS A 189 -1.06 12.71 -19.26
CA LYS A 189 -2.42 13.22 -19.05
C LYS A 189 -3.13 12.46 -17.92
N ILE A 190 -3.04 11.12 -17.92
CA ILE A 190 -3.65 10.29 -16.88
C ILE A 190 -3.09 10.66 -15.51
N ILE A 191 -1.78 10.81 -15.36
CA ILE A 191 -1.14 11.19 -14.09
C ILE A 191 -1.67 12.54 -13.61
N ASN A 192 -1.66 13.57 -14.47
CA ASN A 192 -2.10 14.91 -14.07
C ASN A 192 -3.59 14.94 -13.73
N ARG A 193 -4.44 14.32 -14.54
CA ARG A 193 -5.87 14.20 -14.24
C ARG A 193 -6.13 13.50 -12.91
N SER A 194 -5.47 12.39 -12.68
CA SER A 194 -5.61 11.60 -11.44
C SER A 194 -5.10 12.36 -10.22
N TYR A 195 -4.05 13.16 -10.39
CA TYR A 195 -3.55 14.05 -9.36
C TYR A 195 -4.64 15.04 -8.90
N PHE A 196 -5.29 15.75 -9.85
CA PHE A 196 -6.38 16.68 -9.53
C PHE A 196 -7.63 15.95 -9.00
N GLU A 197 -7.98 14.79 -9.54
CA GLU A 197 -9.05 13.95 -8.98
C GLU A 197 -8.78 13.64 -7.49
N GLY A 198 -7.56 13.24 -7.13
CA GLY A 198 -7.17 13.00 -5.74
C GLY A 198 -7.25 14.23 -4.83
N LEU A 199 -6.90 15.40 -5.36
CA LEU A 199 -7.04 16.67 -4.63
C LEU A 199 -8.50 17.04 -4.36
N LEU A 200 -9.40 16.74 -5.28
CA LEU A 200 -10.84 17.08 -5.17
C LEU A 200 -11.62 16.12 -4.27
N LEU A 201 -11.15 14.88 -4.07
CA LEU A 201 -11.80 13.93 -3.17
C LEU A 201 -11.90 14.52 -1.75
N LYS A 202 -13.06 14.36 -1.12
CA LYS A 202 -13.26 14.76 0.28
C LYS A 202 -13.11 13.55 1.18
N PRO A 203 -12.35 13.65 2.30
CA PRO A 203 -12.31 12.58 3.29
C PRO A 203 -13.71 12.28 3.81
N LEU A 204 -14.03 10.99 3.96
CA LEU A 204 -15.27 10.58 4.59
C LEU A 204 -15.21 10.91 6.10
N PRO A 205 -16.33 11.28 6.71
CA PRO A 205 -16.41 11.38 8.16
C PRO A 205 -16.08 10.01 8.77
N ASN A 206 -15.15 9.96 9.69
CA ASN A 206 -14.72 8.74 10.41
C ASN A 206 -13.96 7.68 9.57
N SER A 207 -13.32 8.08 8.47
CA SER A 207 -12.39 7.21 7.74
C SER A 207 -10.94 7.67 7.87
#